data_2fa6be146b5d442f914849fc400e647b
#
_entry.id   2fa6be146b5d442f914849fc400e647b
#
_cell.length_a   1.000
_cell.length_b   1.000
_cell.length_c   1.000
_cell.angle_alpha   90.00
_cell.angle_beta   90.00
_cell.angle_gamma   90.00
#
_symmetry.space_group_name_H-M   'P 1'
#
loop_
_entity.id
_entity.type
_entity.pdbx_description
1 polymer ?
#
loop_
_entity_poly.entity_id
_entity_poly.type
_entity_poly.pdbx_seq_one_letter_code
_entity_poly.pdbx_strand_id
1 'polypeptide(L)'
;MKMNEFMTALETHLATQQPNYPDNAQSILEVLFDAYNESSSFDNAAIKADFEELYRLMNGKPLNEIDEIIYAVCTLCRDHEKAGFVEGIRLGVGLVKELFD
;
A
#
# COMPACT_ATOMS: atom_id res chain seq x y z
N MET A 1 6.35 7.64 9.17
CA MET A 1 7.47 6.74 9.54
C MET A 1 8.72 7.17 8.81
N LYS A 2 9.80 7.29 9.52
CA LYS A 2 11.09 7.62 8.91
C LYS A 2 11.64 6.39 8.19
N MET A 3 12.42 6.61 7.13
CA MET A 3 12.95 5.52 6.30
C MET A 3 13.81 4.55 7.12
N ASN A 4 14.66 5.06 8.03
CA ASN A 4 15.49 4.19 8.86
C ASN A 4 14.67 3.36 9.85
N GLU A 5 13.58 3.88 10.35
CA GLU A 5 12.66 3.12 11.21
C GLU A 5 11.97 2.01 10.42
N PHE A 6 11.55 2.33 9.19
CA PHE A 6 10.95 1.34 8.29
C PHE A 6 11.94 0.25 7.94
N MET A 7 13.17 0.60 7.60
CA MET A 7 14.22 -0.37 7.26
C MET A 7 14.56 -1.25 8.46
N THR A 8 14.62 -0.69 9.66
CA THR A 8 14.84 -1.44 10.88
C THR A 8 13.71 -2.44 11.13
N ALA A 9 12.47 -2.00 10.95
CA ALA A 9 11.28 -2.84 11.09
C ALA A 9 11.31 -4.00 10.08
N LEU A 10 11.68 -3.70 8.84
CA LEU A 10 11.80 -4.70 7.78
C LEU A 10 12.89 -5.72 8.12
N GLU A 11 14.08 -5.25 8.52
CA GLU A 11 15.19 -6.11 8.91
C GLU A 11 14.83 -7.01 10.10
N THR A 12 14.20 -6.44 11.12
CA THR A 12 13.77 -7.19 12.30
C THR A 12 12.76 -8.26 11.91
N HIS A 13 11.82 -7.90 11.08
CA HIS A 13 10.77 -8.81 10.64
C HIS A 13 11.35 -9.96 9.82
N LEU A 14 12.25 -9.66 8.89
CA LEU A 14 12.92 -10.68 8.08
C LEU A 14 13.82 -11.58 8.93
N ALA A 15 14.44 -11.04 9.97
CA ALA A 15 15.30 -11.79 10.88
C ALA A 15 14.51 -12.73 11.78
N THR A 16 13.28 -12.36 12.16
CA THR A 16 12.44 -13.17 13.06
C THR A 16 11.58 -14.18 12.32
N GLN A 17 11.40 -14.03 11.03
CA GLN A 17 10.65 -14.97 10.21
C GLN A 17 11.58 -15.91 9.47
N GLN A 18 11.20 -17.17 9.37
CA GLN A 18 12.02 -18.14 8.65
C GLN A 18 11.91 -17.86 7.14
N PRO A 19 13.05 -17.70 6.45
CA PRO A 19 13.04 -17.28 5.03
C PRO A 19 12.61 -18.36 4.05
N ASN A 20 12.16 -19.52 4.53
CA ASN A 20 11.89 -20.68 3.69
C ASN A 20 10.49 -20.70 3.06
N TYR A 21 9.69 -19.67 3.27
CA TYR A 21 8.31 -19.67 2.82
C TYR A 21 8.07 -18.48 1.90
N PRO A 22 8.01 -18.70 0.57
CA PRO A 22 7.67 -17.62 -0.38
C PRO A 22 6.35 -16.93 -0.04
N ASP A 23 5.36 -17.71 0.41
CA ASP A 23 4.07 -17.18 0.83
C ASP A 23 4.19 -16.30 2.08
N ASN A 24 5.12 -16.62 2.98
CA ASN A 24 5.38 -15.81 4.17
C ASN A 24 6.02 -14.47 3.83
N ALA A 25 6.89 -14.42 2.84
CA ALA A 25 7.48 -13.17 2.40
C ALA A 25 6.41 -12.19 1.94
N GLN A 26 5.43 -12.67 1.19
CA GLN A 26 4.30 -11.86 0.75
C GLN A 26 3.46 -11.40 1.94
N SER A 27 3.19 -12.27 2.89
CA SER A 27 2.44 -11.96 4.11
C SER A 27 3.15 -10.92 4.97
N ILE A 28 4.47 -11.02 5.08
CA ILE A 28 5.29 -10.05 5.82
C ILE A 28 5.17 -8.67 5.18
N LEU A 29 5.31 -8.58 3.87
CA LEU A 29 5.23 -7.32 3.16
C LEU A 29 3.82 -6.71 3.25
N GLU A 30 2.79 -7.53 3.27
CA GLU A 30 1.42 -7.08 3.45
C GLU A 30 1.19 -6.53 4.87
N VAL A 31 1.74 -7.20 5.89
CA VAL A 31 1.67 -6.70 7.27
C VAL A 31 2.38 -5.37 7.41
N LEU A 32 3.55 -5.22 6.78
CA LEU A 32 4.29 -3.95 6.79
C LEU A 32 3.50 -2.84 6.08
N PHE A 33 2.83 -3.17 4.99
CA PHE A 33 1.97 -2.22 4.30
C PHE A 33 0.85 -1.74 5.22
N ASP A 34 0.16 -2.66 5.88
CA ASP A 34 -0.94 -2.32 6.76
C ASP A 34 -0.47 -1.43 7.92
N ALA A 35 0.67 -1.75 8.52
CA ALA A 35 1.25 -0.94 9.59
C ALA A 35 1.64 0.46 9.11
N TYR A 36 2.27 0.56 7.93
CA TYR A 36 2.65 1.83 7.35
C TYR A 36 1.42 2.67 6.98
N ASN A 37 0.41 2.03 6.42
CA ASN A 37 -0.82 2.69 5.98
C ASN A 37 -1.62 3.25 7.16
N GLU A 38 -1.58 2.58 8.32
CA GLU A 38 -2.22 3.08 9.55
C GLU A 38 -1.58 4.35 10.06
N SER A 39 -0.27 4.50 9.86
CA SER A 39 0.49 5.64 10.39
C SER A 39 0.64 6.79 9.41
N SER A 40 0.25 6.62 8.15
CA SER A 40 0.51 7.59 7.10
C SER A 40 -0.67 7.73 6.15
N SER A 41 -0.94 8.94 5.71
CA SER A 41 -1.88 9.18 4.62
C SER A 41 -1.09 9.47 3.34
N PHE A 42 -1.49 8.80 2.26
CA PHE A 42 -0.90 9.02 0.93
C PHE A 42 -1.70 10.00 0.10
N ASP A 43 -2.83 10.49 0.61
CA ASP A 43 -3.70 11.39 -0.14
C ASP A 43 -3.01 12.73 -0.33
N ASN A 44 -2.65 13.01 -1.56
CA ASN A 44 -2.11 14.30 -1.97
C ASN A 44 -3.19 15.10 -2.71
N ALA A 45 -2.81 16.30 -3.17
CA ALA A 45 -3.76 17.18 -3.85
C ALA A 45 -4.34 16.55 -5.12
N ALA A 46 -3.55 15.79 -5.86
CA ALA A 46 -4.01 15.12 -7.07
C ALA A 46 -5.04 14.04 -6.75
N ILE A 47 -4.80 13.24 -5.73
CA ILE A 47 -5.74 12.19 -5.31
C ILE A 47 -7.05 12.81 -4.82
N LYS A 48 -6.96 13.88 -4.04
CA LYS A 48 -8.15 14.60 -3.58
C LYS A 48 -8.96 15.16 -4.75
N ALA A 49 -8.29 15.73 -5.74
CA ALA A 49 -8.94 16.25 -6.94
C ALA A 49 -9.62 15.11 -7.73
N ASP A 50 -9.00 13.95 -7.80
CA ASP A 50 -9.58 12.78 -8.47
C ASP A 50 -10.86 12.31 -7.77
N PHE A 51 -10.88 12.30 -6.44
CA PHE A 51 -12.08 11.97 -5.68
C PHE A 51 -13.18 13.01 -5.87
N GLU A 52 -12.83 14.30 -5.91
CA GLU A 52 -13.78 15.37 -6.19
C GLU A 52 -14.43 15.21 -7.57
N GLU A 53 -13.63 14.85 -8.57
CA GLU A 53 -14.13 14.57 -9.92
C GLU A 53 -15.05 13.35 -9.92
N LEU A 54 -14.70 12.30 -9.17
CA LEU A 54 -15.54 11.12 -9.04
C LEU A 54 -16.89 11.49 -8.42
N TYR A 55 -16.90 12.28 -7.36
CA TYR A 55 -18.14 12.76 -6.74
C TYR A 55 -18.97 13.58 -7.72
N ARG A 56 -18.31 14.43 -8.50
CA ARG A 56 -18.99 15.24 -9.53
C ARG A 56 -19.69 14.35 -10.56
N LEU A 57 -19.03 13.30 -11.00
CA LEU A 57 -19.60 12.37 -11.99
C LEU A 57 -20.78 11.57 -11.43
N MET A 58 -20.84 11.38 -10.13
CA MET A 58 -21.92 10.67 -9.47
C MET A 58 -23.07 11.58 -9.03
N ASN A 59 -22.96 12.88 -9.28
CA ASN A 59 -23.99 13.84 -8.88
C ASN A 59 -25.34 13.46 -9.48
N GLY A 60 -26.39 13.45 -8.65
CA GLY A 60 -27.73 13.07 -9.05
C GLY A 60 -28.08 11.60 -8.88
N LYS A 61 -27.12 10.76 -8.51
CA LYS A 61 -27.40 9.35 -8.20
C LYS A 61 -27.94 9.20 -6.78
N PRO A 62 -28.76 8.15 -6.51
CA PRO A 62 -29.18 7.86 -5.16
C PRO A 62 -27.99 7.59 -4.23
N LEU A 63 -28.12 7.97 -2.96
CA LEU A 63 -27.05 7.87 -1.98
C LEU A 63 -26.51 6.46 -1.83
N ASN A 64 -27.39 5.45 -1.84
CA ASN A 64 -26.98 4.04 -1.73
C ASN A 64 -26.09 3.60 -2.90
N GLU A 65 -26.37 4.09 -4.11
CA GLU A 65 -25.53 3.80 -5.27
C GLU A 65 -24.17 4.50 -5.16
N ILE A 66 -24.15 5.74 -4.68
CA ILE A 66 -22.92 6.49 -4.45
C ILE A 66 -22.06 5.76 -3.43
N ASP A 67 -22.65 5.29 -2.33
CA ASP A 67 -21.91 4.58 -1.29
C ASP A 67 -21.31 3.28 -1.82
N GLU A 68 -22.04 2.53 -2.63
CA GLU A 68 -21.52 1.30 -3.26
C GLU A 68 -20.34 1.58 -4.17
N ILE A 69 -20.44 2.62 -4.99
CA ILE A 69 -19.37 3.01 -5.91
C ILE A 69 -18.13 3.47 -5.13
N ILE A 70 -18.31 4.31 -4.13
CA ILE A 70 -17.21 4.80 -3.31
C ILE A 70 -16.53 3.65 -2.57
N TYR A 71 -17.31 2.72 -2.02
CA TYR A 71 -16.74 1.54 -1.36
C TYR A 71 -15.88 0.73 -2.33
N ALA A 72 -16.39 0.47 -3.54
CA ALA A 72 -15.65 -0.27 -4.54
C ALA A 72 -14.37 0.45 -4.97
N VAL A 73 -14.43 1.76 -5.16
CA VAL A 73 -13.26 2.58 -5.52
C VAL A 73 -12.22 2.56 -4.41
N CYS A 74 -12.62 2.74 -3.16
CA CYS A 74 -11.71 2.73 -2.03
C CYS A 74 -11.04 1.36 -1.86
N THR A 75 -11.78 0.28 -2.06
CA THR A 75 -11.25 -1.07 -2.04
C THR A 75 -10.21 -1.26 -3.15
N LEU A 76 -10.53 -0.83 -4.36
CA LEU A 76 -9.62 -0.90 -5.49
C LEU A 76 -8.33 -0.10 -5.23
N CYS A 77 -8.47 1.12 -4.71
CA CYS A 77 -7.32 1.97 -4.38
C CYS A 77 -6.42 1.29 -3.35
N ARG A 78 -7.01 0.73 -2.29
CA ARG A 78 -6.26 0.03 -1.26
C ARG A 78 -5.51 -1.18 -1.82
N ASP A 79 -6.18 -1.98 -2.63
CA ASP A 79 -5.55 -3.16 -3.23
C ASP A 79 -4.41 -2.77 -4.15
N HIS A 80 -4.58 -1.70 -4.92
CA HIS A 80 -3.55 -1.17 -5.80
C HIS A 80 -2.36 -0.63 -5.02
N GLU A 81 -2.60 0.13 -3.96
CA GLU A 81 -1.55 0.65 -3.09
C GLU A 81 -0.75 -0.48 -2.47
N LYS A 82 -1.44 -1.51 -2.00
CA LYS A 82 -0.81 -2.68 -1.38
C LYS A 82 0.06 -3.43 -2.39
N ALA A 83 -0.47 -3.69 -3.57
CA ALA A 83 0.29 -4.36 -4.64
C ALA A 83 1.52 -3.56 -5.04
N GLY A 84 1.37 -2.23 -5.20
CA GLY A 84 2.48 -1.35 -5.53
C GLY A 84 3.54 -1.29 -4.43
N PHE A 85 3.13 -1.28 -3.17
CA PHE A 85 4.05 -1.31 -2.03
C PHE A 85 4.88 -2.60 -2.02
N VAL A 86 4.23 -3.74 -2.17
CA VAL A 86 4.90 -5.04 -2.18
C VAL A 86 5.90 -5.13 -3.33
N GLU A 87 5.47 -4.78 -4.53
CA GLU A 87 6.35 -4.82 -5.71
C GLU A 87 7.48 -3.80 -5.61
N GLY A 88 7.20 -2.62 -5.05
CA GLY A 88 8.20 -1.59 -4.82
C GLY A 88 9.31 -2.05 -3.89
N ILE A 89 8.95 -2.74 -2.79
CA ILE A 89 9.94 -3.28 -1.86
C ILE A 89 10.76 -4.38 -2.52
N ARG A 90 10.11 -5.29 -3.25
CA ARG A 90 10.82 -6.36 -3.97
C ARG A 90 11.82 -5.79 -4.97
N LEU A 91 11.41 -4.82 -5.74
CA LEU A 91 12.28 -4.16 -6.69
C LEU A 91 13.43 -3.44 -5.99
N GLY A 92 13.14 -2.71 -4.92
CA GLY A 92 14.14 -1.98 -4.16
C GLY A 92 15.18 -2.90 -3.53
N VAL A 93 14.74 -3.98 -2.90
CA VAL A 93 15.64 -4.97 -2.31
C VAL A 93 16.49 -5.65 -3.38
N GLY A 94 15.89 -6.02 -4.50
CA GLY A 94 16.61 -6.61 -5.61
C GLY A 94 17.68 -5.68 -6.18
N LEU A 95 17.35 -4.40 -6.31
CA LEU A 95 18.28 -3.39 -6.80
C LEU A 95 19.45 -3.18 -5.83
N VAL A 96 19.17 -3.08 -4.54
CA VAL A 96 20.22 -2.96 -3.51
C VAL A 96 21.14 -4.18 -3.54
N LYS A 97 20.56 -5.36 -3.66
CA LYS A 97 21.33 -6.60 -3.74
C LYS A 97 22.29 -6.61 -4.93
N GLU A 98 21.82 -6.18 -6.10
CA GLU A 98 22.66 -6.10 -7.29
C GLU A 98 23.78 -5.06 -7.16
N LEU A 99 23.46 -3.91 -6.53
CA LEU A 99 24.43 -2.83 -6.39
C LEU A 99 25.54 -3.13 -5.39
N PHE A 100 25.29 -3.95 -4.40
CA PHE A 100 26.23 -4.19 -3.29
C PHE A 100 26.73 -5.63 -3.20
N ASP A 101 26.43 -6.45 -4.16
CA ASP A 101 26.98 -7.80 -4.26
C ASP A 101 28.44 -7.76 -4.84
#